data_814b009970cde18065b1a5daa739ed84
#
_entry.id   814b009970cde18065b1a5daa739ed84
#
_cell.length_a   1.000
_cell.length_b   1.000
_cell.length_c   1.000
_cell.angle_alpha   90.00
_cell.angle_beta   90.00
_cell.angle_gamma   90.00
#
_symmetry.space_group_name_H-M   'P 1'
#
loop_
_entity.id
_entity.type
_entity.pdbx_description
1 polymer ?
#
loop_
_entity_poly.entity_id
_entity_poly.type
_entity_poly.pdbx_seq_one_letter_code
_entity_poly.pdbx_strand_id
1 'polypeptide(L)'
;EISECLVGSEMCIRDSPSVLRADYPVELDGQSFDCAYVELGRPGIPHAVVPYPGLQNADEQALFRLGRALRYHPAFPRGANVNFYELTAPNEVFCRTWERGVEDFTYACGTGSGSLAAVLTVKELCKGPSIRVRTRGGVLTVDVLRDGKLILDLLLTGPAELVCEGDTPDETEPHGHAD
;
A
#
# COMPACT_ATOMS: atom_id res chain seq x y z
N GLU A 1 -10.09 12.05 -10.09
CA GLU A 1 -11.51 11.73 -10.39
C GLU A 1 -11.88 10.41 -9.72
N ILE A 2 -12.55 10.51 -8.56
CA ILE A 2 -12.98 9.34 -7.76
C ILE A 2 -14.39 8.87 -8.19
N SER A 3 -15.06 9.59 -9.09
CA SER A 3 -16.49 9.42 -9.36
C SER A 3 -16.89 8.20 -10.22
N GLU A 4 -15.95 7.50 -10.84
CA GLU A 4 -16.29 6.39 -11.76
C GLU A 4 -16.16 4.98 -11.15
N CYS A 5 -15.79 4.86 -9.88
CA CYS A 5 -15.41 3.59 -9.28
C CYS A 5 -16.31 3.06 -8.16
N LEU A 6 -17.43 3.68 -7.88
CA LEU A 6 -18.39 3.12 -6.93
C LEU A 6 -19.45 2.31 -7.72
N VAL A 7 -19.27 1.00 -7.76
CA VAL A 7 -20.26 0.07 -8.30
C VAL A 7 -20.71 -0.87 -7.18
N GLY A 8 -21.89 -0.59 -6.62
CA GLY A 8 -22.42 -1.37 -5.50
C GLY A 8 -21.65 -1.14 -4.20
N SER A 9 -21.19 -2.22 -3.56
CA SER A 9 -20.44 -2.18 -2.30
C SER A 9 -18.91 -2.27 -2.49
N GLU A 10 -18.38 -1.93 -3.66
CA GLU A 10 -16.97 -2.03 -3.99
C GLU A 10 -16.41 -0.68 -4.46
N MET A 11 -15.19 -0.37 -4.07
CA MET A 11 -14.44 0.79 -4.50
C MET A 11 -13.24 0.36 -5.35
N CYS A 12 -13.07 0.96 -6.52
CA CYS A 12 -11.96 0.72 -7.43
C CYS A 12 -11.06 1.97 -7.52
N ILE A 13 -9.75 1.78 -7.39
CA ILE A 13 -8.74 2.84 -7.56
C ILE A 13 -7.74 2.39 -8.62
N ARG A 14 -7.46 3.27 -9.58
CA ARG A 14 -6.43 3.05 -10.61
C ARG A 14 -5.17 3.83 -10.27
N ASP A 15 -4.01 3.20 -10.45
CA ASP A 15 -2.71 3.85 -10.29
C ASP A 15 -1.60 3.07 -11.01
N SER A 16 -0.45 3.71 -11.20
CA SER A 16 0.73 3.06 -11.78
C SER A 16 2.00 3.48 -11.04
N PRO A 17 3.01 2.58 -10.94
CA PRO A 17 4.28 2.94 -10.33
C PRO A 17 5.01 4.04 -11.12
N SER A 18 5.35 5.14 -10.46
CA SER A 18 6.27 6.15 -10.99
C SER A 18 7.73 5.76 -10.73
N VAL A 19 7.97 4.98 -9.67
CA VAL A 19 9.26 4.37 -9.33
C VAL A 19 9.00 2.94 -8.86
N LEU A 20 9.77 1.97 -9.37
CA LEU A 20 9.77 0.60 -8.88
C LEU A 20 11.21 0.05 -8.91
N ARG A 21 11.74 -0.27 -7.73
CA ARG A 21 13.02 -0.95 -7.52
C ARG A 21 12.75 -2.23 -6.76
N ALA A 22 12.70 -3.34 -7.47
CA ALA A 22 12.38 -4.65 -6.89
C ALA A 22 13.45 -5.14 -5.90
N ASP A 23 14.71 -4.75 -6.12
CA ASP A 23 15.84 -5.07 -5.25
C ASP A 23 16.39 -3.76 -4.67
N TYR A 24 16.17 -3.57 -3.39
CA TYR A 24 16.57 -2.36 -2.66
C TYR A 24 16.94 -2.73 -1.21
N PRO A 25 18.01 -3.52 -1.00
CA PRO A 25 18.37 -4.00 0.34
C PRO A 25 18.70 -2.84 1.28
N VAL A 26 18.28 -2.98 2.53
CA VAL A 26 18.47 -1.98 3.58
C VAL A 26 19.16 -2.62 4.77
N GLU A 27 20.25 -2.01 5.21
CA GLU A 27 21.00 -2.44 6.40
C GLU A 27 20.47 -1.72 7.64
N LEU A 28 20.02 -2.47 8.64
CA LEU A 28 19.55 -1.93 9.91
C LEU A 28 20.14 -2.77 11.06
N ASP A 29 20.84 -2.12 11.99
CA ASP A 29 21.45 -2.75 13.16
C ASP A 29 22.32 -3.98 12.84
N GLY A 30 23.02 -3.95 11.70
CA GLY A 30 23.89 -5.04 11.22
C GLY A 30 23.15 -6.21 10.58
N GLN A 31 21.85 -6.07 10.37
CA GLN A 31 21.02 -7.03 9.62
C GLN A 31 20.60 -6.44 8.28
N SER A 32 20.72 -7.25 7.21
CA SER A 32 20.24 -6.88 5.88
C SER A 32 18.78 -7.30 5.70
N PHE A 33 17.94 -6.38 5.23
CA PHE A 33 16.55 -6.62 4.88
C PHE A 33 16.38 -6.57 3.37
N ASP A 34 15.79 -7.61 2.79
CA ASP A 34 15.44 -7.67 1.35
C ASP A 34 14.23 -6.76 1.08
N CYS A 35 14.47 -5.47 0.98
CA CYS A 35 13.43 -4.50 0.67
C CYS A 35 13.26 -4.34 -0.84
N ALA A 36 12.06 -3.94 -1.26
CA ALA A 36 11.81 -3.27 -2.52
C ALA A 36 11.32 -1.85 -2.24
N TYR A 37 11.52 -0.94 -3.19
CA TYR A 37 11.07 0.45 -3.08
C TYR A 37 10.13 0.80 -4.23
N VAL A 38 8.97 1.34 -3.91
CA VAL A 38 7.93 1.70 -4.88
C VAL A 38 7.39 3.08 -4.56
N GLU A 39 7.08 3.86 -5.61
CA GLU A 39 6.26 5.06 -5.53
C GLU A 39 5.10 4.92 -6.50
N LEU A 40 3.86 5.01 -6.00
CA LEU A 40 2.67 5.06 -6.82
C LEU A 40 2.22 6.50 -6.99
N GLY A 41 1.72 6.80 -8.19
CA GLY A 41 1.21 8.12 -8.51
C GLY A 41 2.27 9.18 -8.83
N ARG A 42 1.79 10.40 -9.09
CA ARG A 42 2.62 11.59 -9.33
C ARG A 42 2.00 12.82 -8.66
N PRO A 43 2.54 13.34 -7.53
CA PRO A 43 3.76 12.86 -6.85
C PRO A 43 3.57 11.51 -6.18
N GLY A 44 4.58 10.63 -6.28
CA GLY A 44 4.53 9.28 -5.74
C GLY A 44 4.57 9.24 -4.21
N ILE A 45 3.81 8.32 -3.63
CA ILE A 45 3.87 7.99 -2.21
C ILE A 45 4.93 6.90 -2.03
N PRO A 46 5.98 7.14 -1.20
CA PRO A 46 7.04 6.14 -1.00
C PRO A 46 6.57 4.94 -0.19
N HIS A 47 6.86 3.74 -0.68
CA HIS A 47 6.61 2.47 -0.02
C HIS A 47 7.88 1.61 0.01
N ALA A 48 8.23 1.10 1.17
CA ALA A 48 9.16 -0.01 1.35
C ALA A 48 8.34 -1.30 1.46
N VAL A 49 8.66 -2.31 0.66
CA VAL A 49 8.00 -3.62 0.66
C VAL A 49 8.99 -4.65 1.17
N VAL A 50 8.66 -5.31 2.28
CA VAL A 50 9.59 -6.10 3.08
C VAL A 50 9.02 -7.50 3.33
N PRO A 51 9.65 -8.57 2.84
CA PRO A 51 9.23 -9.93 3.19
C PRO A 51 9.46 -10.18 4.69
N TYR A 52 8.45 -10.74 5.34
CA TYR A 52 8.51 -11.07 6.76
C TYR A 52 7.85 -12.44 7.01
N PRO A 53 8.62 -13.54 6.92
CA PRO A 53 8.11 -14.89 7.20
C PRO A 53 7.55 -14.97 8.62
N GLY A 54 6.35 -15.55 8.77
CA GLY A 54 5.67 -15.66 10.06
C GLY A 54 4.96 -14.38 10.50
N LEU A 55 4.67 -13.46 9.58
CA LEU A 55 4.03 -12.17 9.85
C LEU A 55 2.71 -12.30 10.62
N GLN A 56 1.92 -13.35 10.32
CA GLN A 56 0.63 -13.58 10.98
C GLN A 56 0.75 -13.82 12.49
N ASN A 57 1.91 -14.35 12.93
CA ASN A 57 2.21 -14.68 14.32
C ASN A 57 3.38 -13.82 14.86
N ALA A 58 3.71 -12.71 14.20
CA ALA A 58 4.81 -11.86 14.61
C ALA A 58 4.59 -11.24 15.99
N ASP A 59 5.67 -11.10 16.75
CA ASP A 59 5.65 -10.30 17.98
C ASP A 59 5.33 -8.84 17.65
N GLU A 60 4.23 -8.33 18.20
CA GLU A 60 3.72 -7.00 17.90
C GLU A 60 4.74 -5.90 18.24
N GLN A 61 5.45 -6.05 19.36
CA GLN A 61 6.42 -5.02 19.79
C GLN A 61 7.68 -5.03 18.93
N ALA A 62 8.15 -6.21 18.54
CA ALA A 62 9.28 -6.34 17.64
C ALA A 62 8.95 -5.77 16.25
N LEU A 63 7.77 -6.10 15.73
CA LEU A 63 7.30 -5.60 14.44
C LEU A 63 7.09 -4.08 14.47
N PHE A 64 6.55 -3.54 15.58
CA PHE A 64 6.39 -2.10 15.79
C PHE A 64 7.73 -1.36 15.75
N ARG A 65 8.74 -1.85 16.48
CA ARG A 65 10.09 -1.25 16.47
C ARG A 65 10.72 -1.29 15.09
N LEU A 66 10.58 -2.41 14.38
CA LEU A 66 11.11 -2.58 13.03
C LEU A 66 10.40 -1.66 12.02
N GLY A 67 9.07 -1.58 12.08
CA GLY A 67 8.28 -0.68 11.22
C GLY A 67 8.72 0.77 11.38
N ARG A 68 8.83 1.24 12.62
CA ARG A 68 9.31 2.58 12.94
C ARG A 68 10.74 2.82 12.47
N ALA A 69 11.64 1.87 12.68
CA ALA A 69 13.05 2.01 12.30
C ALA A 69 13.21 2.12 10.78
N LEU A 70 12.53 1.26 10.02
CA LEU A 70 12.54 1.32 8.55
C LEU A 70 11.84 2.57 8.02
N ARG A 71 10.75 3.02 8.65
CA ARG A 71 10.03 4.25 8.30
C ARG A 71 10.94 5.48 8.25
N TYR A 72 11.89 5.58 9.17
CA TYR A 72 12.84 6.70 9.29
C TYR A 72 14.25 6.38 8.76
N HIS A 73 14.41 5.24 8.11
CA HIS A 73 15.74 4.80 7.66
C HIS A 73 16.31 5.76 6.60
N PRO A 74 17.62 6.10 6.65
CA PRO A 74 18.27 7.03 5.70
C PRO A 74 18.17 6.59 4.23
N ALA A 75 18.00 5.30 3.96
CA ALA A 75 17.74 4.81 2.60
C ALA A 75 16.43 5.38 2.00
N PHE A 76 15.52 5.89 2.82
CA PHE A 76 14.26 6.51 2.41
C PHE A 76 14.23 7.99 2.78
N PRO A 77 14.89 8.89 2.01
CA PRO A 77 15.07 10.31 2.40
C PRO A 77 13.77 11.08 2.66
N ARG A 78 12.68 10.67 2.00
CA ARG A 78 11.34 11.24 2.22
C ARG A 78 10.54 10.46 3.27
N GLY A 79 11.17 9.45 3.90
CA GLY A 79 10.52 8.39 4.64
C GLY A 79 9.65 7.52 3.73
N ALA A 80 9.20 6.37 4.24
CA ALA A 80 8.35 5.46 3.48
C ALA A 80 7.25 4.88 4.37
N ASN A 81 6.11 4.51 3.78
CA ASN A 81 5.24 3.51 4.35
C ASN A 81 5.96 2.16 4.29
N VAL A 82 5.90 1.36 5.34
CA VAL A 82 6.57 0.05 5.38
C VAL A 82 5.54 -1.06 5.32
N ASN A 83 5.56 -1.83 4.25
CA ASN A 83 4.62 -2.91 3.99
C ASN A 83 5.33 -4.24 4.23
N PHE A 84 5.10 -4.83 5.39
CA PHE A 84 5.54 -6.21 5.68
C PHE A 84 4.57 -7.19 5.03
N TYR A 85 5.10 -8.25 4.42
CA TYR A 85 4.27 -9.25 3.77
C TYR A 85 4.74 -10.68 3.99
N GLU A 86 3.78 -11.60 3.93
CA GLU A 86 3.95 -13.05 3.93
C GLU A 86 3.05 -13.66 2.86
N LEU A 87 3.61 -14.49 1.98
CA LEU A 87 2.82 -15.25 1.00
C LEU A 87 2.05 -16.34 1.73
N THR A 88 0.73 -16.38 1.55
CA THR A 88 -0.17 -17.35 2.21
C THR A 88 -0.68 -18.41 1.25
N ALA A 89 -0.78 -18.10 -0.03
CA ALA A 89 -1.15 -19.02 -1.11
C ALA A 89 -0.64 -18.47 -2.46
N PRO A 90 -0.72 -19.23 -3.57
CA PRO A 90 -0.50 -18.67 -4.90
C PRO A 90 -1.39 -17.45 -5.13
N ASN A 91 -0.78 -16.30 -5.47
CA ASN A 91 -1.46 -15.02 -5.68
C ASN A 91 -2.26 -14.51 -4.45
N GLU A 92 -1.94 -14.97 -3.25
CA GLU A 92 -2.49 -14.45 -2.00
C GLU A 92 -1.38 -14.11 -1.01
N VAL A 93 -1.50 -12.96 -0.36
CA VAL A 93 -0.50 -12.43 0.56
C VAL A 93 -1.18 -11.80 1.77
N PHE A 94 -0.60 -12.01 2.95
CA PHE A 94 -0.96 -11.25 4.15
C PHE A 94 -0.02 -10.05 4.26
N CYS A 95 -0.58 -8.86 4.55
CA CYS A 95 0.16 -7.62 4.61
C CYS A 95 -0.18 -6.82 5.87
N ARG A 96 0.84 -6.18 6.44
CA ARG A 96 0.72 -5.16 7.49
C ARG A 96 1.52 -3.93 7.10
N THR A 97 0.88 -2.77 7.13
CA THR A 97 1.49 -1.50 6.74
C THR A 97 1.68 -0.59 7.92
N TRP A 98 2.94 -0.19 8.17
CA TRP A 98 3.27 0.96 9.00
C TRP A 98 3.14 2.22 8.16
N GLU A 99 2.24 3.11 8.50
CA GLU A 99 1.95 4.29 7.68
C GLU A 99 2.68 5.54 8.15
N ARG A 100 3.33 6.16 7.19
CA ARG A 100 3.95 7.49 7.34
C ARG A 100 2.88 8.55 7.61
N GLY A 101 3.02 9.28 8.71
CA GLY A 101 2.06 10.32 9.13
C GLY A 101 1.04 9.81 10.14
N VAL A 102 0.69 8.52 10.11
CA VAL A 102 -0.05 7.84 11.19
C VAL A 102 0.92 7.39 12.27
N GLU A 103 2.11 6.93 11.86
CA GLU A 103 3.20 6.44 12.71
C GLU A 103 2.79 5.23 13.56
N ASP A 104 1.96 4.38 12.97
CA ASP A 104 1.49 3.10 13.51
C ASP A 104 1.03 2.17 12.39
N PHE A 105 0.70 0.91 12.74
CA PHE A 105 0.08 -0.03 11.81
C PHE A 105 -1.39 0.30 11.57
N THR A 106 -1.76 0.47 10.31
CA THR A 106 -3.14 0.67 9.88
C THR A 106 -3.83 -0.65 9.55
N TYR A 107 -5.15 -0.62 9.52
CA TYR A 107 -5.96 -1.80 9.19
C TYR A 107 -5.83 -2.20 7.71
N ALA A 108 -5.72 -1.22 6.82
CA ALA A 108 -5.50 -1.41 5.39
C ALA A 108 -4.84 -0.17 4.78
N CYS A 109 -4.03 -0.36 3.73
CA CYS A 109 -3.42 0.71 2.96
C CYS A 109 -3.55 0.37 1.47
N GLY A 110 -4.32 1.16 0.73
CA GLY A 110 -4.58 0.91 -0.69
C GLY A 110 -3.33 1.02 -1.54
N THR A 111 -2.58 2.14 -1.43
CA THR A 111 -1.32 2.33 -2.15
C THR A 111 -0.23 1.34 -1.72
N GLY A 112 -0.25 0.91 -0.46
CA GLY A 112 0.61 -0.16 0.05
C GLY A 112 0.31 -1.50 -0.61
N SER A 113 -0.97 -1.85 -0.75
CA SER A 113 -1.42 -3.08 -1.42
C SER A 113 -1.06 -3.07 -2.91
N GLY A 114 -1.23 -1.94 -3.59
CA GLY A 114 -0.81 -1.77 -4.98
C GLY A 114 0.72 -1.89 -5.15
N SER A 115 1.49 -1.25 -4.28
CA SER A 115 2.95 -1.33 -4.28
C SER A 115 3.44 -2.77 -4.07
N LEU A 116 2.83 -3.48 -3.12
CA LEU A 116 3.11 -4.88 -2.85
C LEU A 116 2.80 -5.76 -4.07
N ALA A 117 1.64 -5.61 -4.68
CA ALA A 117 1.24 -6.37 -5.86
C ALA A 117 2.21 -6.15 -7.03
N ALA A 118 2.64 -4.91 -7.27
CA ALA A 118 3.63 -4.59 -8.29
C ALA A 118 4.97 -5.31 -8.05
N VAL A 119 5.47 -5.28 -6.81
CA VAL A 119 6.73 -5.95 -6.43
C VAL A 119 6.62 -7.47 -6.60
N LEU A 120 5.55 -8.09 -6.10
CA LEU A 120 5.34 -9.54 -6.19
C LEU A 120 5.24 -10.01 -7.64
N THR A 121 4.64 -9.20 -8.51
CA THR A 121 4.55 -9.46 -9.94
C THR A 121 5.92 -9.38 -10.62
N VAL A 122 6.70 -8.32 -10.37
CA VAL A 122 8.04 -8.13 -10.98
C VAL A 122 9.03 -9.17 -10.48
N LYS A 123 8.95 -9.57 -9.21
CA LYS A 123 9.75 -10.67 -8.62
C LYS A 123 9.24 -12.07 -9.03
N GLU A 124 8.15 -12.15 -9.79
CA GLU A 124 7.50 -13.41 -10.24
C GLU A 124 7.06 -14.33 -9.07
N LEU A 125 6.84 -13.74 -7.91
CA LEU A 125 6.34 -14.43 -6.72
C LEU A 125 4.82 -14.69 -6.82
N CYS A 126 4.09 -13.80 -7.50
CA CYS A 126 2.70 -13.99 -7.91
C CYS A 126 2.62 -13.93 -9.43
N LYS A 127 1.97 -14.93 -10.03
CA LYS A 127 1.95 -15.11 -11.50
C LYS A 127 0.61 -14.76 -12.13
N GLY A 128 -0.45 -14.73 -11.34
CA GLY A 128 -1.80 -14.38 -11.82
C GLY A 128 -1.94 -12.88 -12.07
N PRO A 129 -2.94 -12.47 -12.86
CA PRO A 129 -3.24 -11.06 -13.08
C PRO A 129 -3.83 -10.39 -11.83
N SER A 130 -4.48 -11.16 -10.95
CA SER A 130 -5.11 -10.68 -9.72
C SER A 130 -4.40 -11.22 -8.49
N ILE A 131 -4.07 -10.32 -7.56
CA ILE A 131 -3.41 -10.65 -6.29
C ILE A 131 -4.34 -10.25 -5.14
N ARG A 132 -4.63 -11.21 -4.28
CA ARG A 132 -5.41 -10.98 -3.05
C ARG A 132 -4.49 -10.55 -1.92
N VAL A 133 -4.72 -9.35 -1.40
CA VAL A 133 -3.98 -8.79 -0.27
C VAL A 133 -4.87 -8.83 0.96
N ARG A 134 -4.60 -9.77 1.85
CA ARG A 134 -5.24 -9.85 3.15
C ARG A 134 -4.59 -8.88 4.11
N THR A 135 -5.39 -8.08 4.77
CA THR A 135 -4.98 -7.14 5.81
C THR A 135 -5.79 -7.37 7.08
N ARG A 136 -5.51 -6.64 8.14
CA ARG A 136 -6.37 -6.67 9.35
C ARG A 136 -7.75 -6.05 9.11
N GLY A 137 -7.88 -5.16 8.14
CA GLY A 137 -9.14 -4.49 7.80
C GLY A 137 -10.00 -5.26 6.78
N GLY A 138 -9.48 -6.34 6.20
CA GLY A 138 -10.20 -7.13 5.21
C GLY A 138 -9.31 -7.57 4.05
N VAL A 139 -9.95 -7.93 2.95
CA VAL A 139 -9.28 -8.40 1.74
C VAL A 139 -9.43 -7.35 0.65
N LEU A 140 -8.30 -6.94 0.10
CA LEU A 140 -8.24 -6.12 -1.11
C LEU A 140 -7.78 -7.00 -2.28
N THR A 141 -8.28 -6.72 -3.47
CA THR A 141 -7.82 -7.36 -4.71
C THR A 141 -7.10 -6.33 -5.56
N VAL A 142 -5.93 -6.67 -6.05
CA VAL A 142 -5.17 -5.83 -6.97
C VAL A 142 -5.02 -6.57 -8.29
N ASP A 143 -5.67 -6.05 -9.33
CA ASP A 143 -5.48 -6.51 -10.69
C ASP A 143 -4.30 -5.77 -11.31
N VAL A 144 -3.36 -6.53 -11.89
CA VAL A 144 -2.10 -6.00 -12.42
C VAL A 144 -2.11 -6.11 -13.93
N LEU A 145 -2.18 -4.98 -14.62
CA LEU A 145 -1.94 -4.89 -16.05
C LEU A 145 -0.45 -4.70 -16.30
N ARG A 146 0.16 -5.60 -17.07
CA ARG A 146 1.60 -5.58 -17.33
C ARG A 146 1.94 -5.96 -18.77
N ASP A 147 3.11 -5.50 -19.20
CA ASP A 147 3.82 -6.00 -20.40
C ASP A 147 5.19 -6.51 -19.95
N GLY A 148 5.37 -7.82 -19.95
CA GLY A 148 6.55 -8.45 -19.36
C GLY A 148 6.71 -8.09 -17.87
N LYS A 149 7.80 -7.40 -17.53
CA LYS A 149 8.06 -6.87 -16.17
C LYS A 149 7.61 -5.43 -15.97
N LEU A 150 7.14 -4.77 -17.03
CA LEU A 150 6.63 -3.40 -16.93
C LEU A 150 5.19 -3.42 -16.41
N ILE A 151 4.98 -2.80 -15.26
CA ILE A 151 3.62 -2.59 -14.72
C ILE A 151 3.02 -1.35 -15.42
N LEU A 152 1.95 -1.57 -16.15
CA LEU A 152 1.25 -0.53 -16.90
C LEU A 152 0.17 0.13 -16.05
N ASP A 153 -0.54 -0.67 -15.26
CA ASP A 153 -1.67 -0.19 -14.45
C ASP A 153 -1.93 -1.15 -13.29
N LEU A 154 -2.50 -0.62 -12.20
CA LEU A 154 -2.95 -1.35 -11.03
C LEU A 154 -4.37 -0.94 -10.73
N LEU A 155 -5.29 -1.89 -10.71
CA LEU A 155 -6.67 -1.68 -10.30
C LEU A 155 -6.88 -2.30 -8.92
N LEU A 156 -7.10 -1.46 -7.91
CA LEU A 156 -7.42 -1.89 -6.56
C LEU A 156 -8.93 -1.96 -6.38
N THR A 157 -9.42 -3.10 -5.92
CA THR A 157 -10.82 -3.33 -5.56
C THR A 157 -10.91 -3.74 -4.10
N GLY A 158 -11.83 -3.15 -3.35
CA GLY A 158 -12.10 -3.48 -1.95
C GLY A 158 -13.55 -3.27 -1.57
N PRO A 159 -14.00 -3.86 -0.44
CA PRO A 159 -15.35 -3.65 0.05
C PRO A 159 -15.55 -2.18 0.49
N ALA A 160 -16.74 -1.67 0.25
CA ALA A 160 -17.16 -0.36 0.70
C ALA A 160 -18.59 -0.42 1.24
N GLU A 161 -18.86 0.33 2.30
CA GLU A 161 -20.18 0.44 2.91
C GLU A 161 -20.61 1.91 2.95
N LEU A 162 -21.86 2.19 2.58
CA LEU A 162 -22.46 3.50 2.77
C LEU A 162 -22.76 3.70 4.26
N VAL A 163 -21.99 4.54 4.92
CA VAL A 163 -22.11 4.78 6.37
C VAL A 163 -23.08 5.93 6.68
N CYS A 164 -23.06 6.98 5.83
CA CYS A 164 -23.96 8.12 5.97
C CYS A 164 -24.16 8.82 4.64
N GLU A 165 -25.25 9.54 4.51
CA GLU A 165 -25.56 10.46 3.42
C GLU A 165 -25.87 11.82 4.02
N GLY A 166 -25.43 12.90 3.39
CA GLY A 166 -25.66 14.26 3.88
C GLY A 166 -25.42 15.30 2.78
N ASP A 167 -26.02 16.46 2.98
CA ASP A 167 -25.84 17.61 2.08
C ASP A 167 -24.67 18.48 2.58
N THR A 168 -23.83 18.93 1.65
CA THR A 168 -22.83 19.96 1.94
C THR A 168 -23.47 21.33 1.72
N PRO A 169 -23.26 22.32 2.63
CA PRO A 169 -23.70 23.68 2.34
C PRO A 169 -23.00 24.21 1.08
N ASP A 170 -23.75 25.00 0.30
CA ASP A 170 -23.22 25.61 -0.92
C ASP A 170 -22.02 26.51 -0.58
N GLU A 171 -20.86 26.26 -1.18
CA GLU A 171 -19.63 27.03 -0.98
C GLU A 171 -19.70 28.45 -1.62
N THR A 172 -20.85 28.87 -2.12
CA THR A 172 -21.02 30.12 -2.87
C THR A 172 -21.28 31.36 -2.01
N GLU A 173 -21.37 31.23 -0.69
CA GLU A 173 -21.43 32.42 0.17
C GLU A 173 -20.02 32.82 0.62
N PRO A 174 -19.46 33.95 0.13
CA PRO A 174 -18.20 34.44 0.67
C PRO A 174 -18.46 34.80 2.14
N HIS A 175 -17.69 34.21 3.04
CA HIS A 175 -17.69 34.63 4.45
C HIS A 175 -17.39 36.13 4.49
N GLY A 176 -18.44 36.94 4.73
CA GLY A 176 -18.31 38.38 4.89
C GLY A 176 -17.30 38.63 6.00
N HIS A 177 -16.23 39.32 5.66
CA HIS A 177 -15.38 39.97 6.64
C HIS A 177 -16.26 40.95 7.42
N ALA A 178 -16.57 40.60 8.67
CA ALA A 178 -17.08 41.58 9.60
C ALA A 178 -15.94 42.54 9.94
N ASP A 179 -16.13 43.81 9.60
CA ASP A 179 -15.30 44.94 10.00
C ASP A 179 -15.24 45.10 11.54
#